data_1b422ce87e89262e01de86695e7569b1
#
_entry.id   1b422ce87e89262e01de86695e7569b1
#
_cell.length_a   1.000
_cell.length_b   1.000
_cell.length_c   1.000
_cell.angle_alpha   90.00
_cell.angle_beta   90.00
_cell.angle_gamma   90.00
#
_symmetry.space_group_name_H-M   'P 1'
#
loop_
_entity.id
_entity.type
_entity.pdbx_description
1 polymer ?
#
loop_
_entity_poly.entity_id
_entity_poly.type
_entity_poly.pdbx_seq_one_letter_code
_entity_poly.pdbx_strand_id
1 'polypeptide(L)'
;MQAGRVQAVQADGHYTRLIDGAGRHFCPWSLSKVEAHLAGDTWVVFQQEDPQAPELGRYTGALAASLLTVFGAAPERPRRFYCPLTKQPMSAGEATQALTAFFAGLSRQHGGRRALFCVDHSLATAVLGGERFQAVKLGEMPALAVDSLQEMLDRPALAKKRSWQAMVAHGFAGSRG
;
A
#
# COMPACT_ATOMS: atom_id res chain seq x y z
N MET A 1 -29.86 19.46 12.07
CA MET A 1 -29.06 18.57 11.22
C MET A 1 -27.63 18.54 11.72
N GLN A 2 -27.11 17.39 11.93
CA GLN A 2 -25.74 17.25 12.44
C GLN A 2 -24.77 17.11 11.27
N ALA A 3 -24.46 18.21 10.63
CA ALA A 3 -23.47 18.25 9.57
C ALA A 3 -22.13 17.71 10.10
N GLY A 4 -21.49 16.84 9.36
CA GLY A 4 -20.25 16.25 9.75
C GLY A 4 -20.34 15.01 10.64
N ARG A 5 -21.53 14.56 10.98
CA ARG A 5 -21.68 13.31 11.71
C ARG A 5 -21.27 12.12 10.85
N VAL A 6 -20.37 11.34 11.38
CA VAL A 6 -19.89 10.12 10.73
C VAL A 6 -20.65 8.93 11.30
N GLN A 7 -21.19 8.10 10.41
CA GLN A 7 -21.83 6.85 10.76
C GLN A 7 -20.92 5.69 10.42
N ALA A 8 -20.76 4.76 11.34
CA ALA A 8 -20.01 3.54 11.11
C ALA A 8 -20.91 2.49 10.47
N VAL A 9 -20.50 1.99 9.34
CA VAL A 9 -21.17 0.89 8.64
C VAL A 9 -20.21 -0.29 8.60
N GLN A 10 -20.55 -1.35 9.29
CA GLN A 10 -19.72 -2.55 9.35
C GLN A 10 -19.78 -3.30 8.02
N ALA A 11 -18.65 -3.67 7.49
CA ALA A 11 -18.50 -4.49 6.32
C ALA A 11 -17.49 -5.60 6.61
N ASP A 12 -17.89 -6.84 6.42
CA ASP A 12 -17.06 -8.05 6.50
C ASP A 12 -16.33 -8.29 7.81
N GLY A 13 -16.72 -7.63 8.88
CA GLY A 13 -16.16 -7.86 10.21
C GLY A 13 -14.73 -7.41 10.43
N HIS A 14 -14.00 -7.01 9.39
CA HIS A 14 -12.61 -6.58 9.51
C HIS A 14 -12.46 -5.08 9.58
N TYR A 15 -13.41 -4.35 9.05
CA TYR A 15 -13.33 -2.91 9.03
C TYR A 15 -14.70 -2.27 8.95
N THR A 16 -14.71 -1.00 9.29
CA THR A 16 -15.90 -0.17 9.26
C THR A 16 -15.78 0.87 8.17
N ARG A 17 -16.79 0.99 7.33
CA ARG A 17 -16.94 2.14 6.46
C ARG A 17 -17.52 3.28 7.26
N LEU A 18 -16.94 4.43 7.09
CA LEU A 18 -17.43 5.65 7.70
C LEU A 18 -18.13 6.49 6.64
N ILE A 19 -19.28 7.03 6.98
CA ILE A 19 -20.06 7.92 6.11
C ILE A 19 -20.24 9.22 6.86
N ASP A 20 -19.83 10.34 6.25
CA ASP A 20 -20.07 11.65 6.83
C ASP A 20 -21.50 12.14 6.57
N GLY A 21 -21.85 13.28 7.14
CA GLY A 21 -23.20 13.87 6.99
C GLY A 21 -23.54 14.28 5.56
N ALA A 22 -22.56 14.36 4.67
CA ALA A 22 -22.76 14.64 3.25
C ALA A 22 -22.83 13.38 2.41
N GLY A 23 -22.80 12.18 3.03
CA GLY A 23 -22.86 10.92 2.34
C GLY A 23 -21.55 10.42 1.76
N ARG A 24 -20.44 11.06 2.08
CA ARG A 24 -19.13 10.62 1.62
C ARG A 24 -18.67 9.39 2.41
N HIS A 25 -18.10 8.42 1.69
CA HIS A 25 -17.62 7.19 2.28
C HIS A 25 -16.13 7.30 2.62
N PHE A 26 -15.81 6.93 3.85
CA PHE A 26 -14.43 6.82 4.31
C PHE A 26 -14.11 5.34 4.51
N CYS A 27 -13.08 4.85 3.84
CA CYS A 27 -12.69 3.46 3.92
C CYS A 27 -11.79 3.19 5.13
N PRO A 28 -11.78 1.95 5.63
CA PRO A 28 -10.95 1.57 6.79
C PRO A 28 -9.46 1.77 6.59
N TRP A 29 -8.99 1.73 5.36
CA TRP A 29 -7.60 2.05 5.06
C TRP A 29 -7.24 3.51 5.43
N SER A 30 -8.22 4.37 5.72
CA SER A 30 -7.96 5.70 6.25
C SER A 30 -7.23 5.68 7.60
N LEU A 31 -7.13 4.50 8.21
CA LEU A 31 -6.29 4.26 9.39
C LEU A 31 -5.08 3.39 9.06
N SER A 32 -4.76 3.24 7.78
CA SER A 32 -3.67 2.39 7.34
C SER A 32 -2.34 3.12 7.37
N LYS A 33 -1.30 2.34 7.38
CA LYS A 33 0.08 2.79 7.34
C LYS A 33 0.84 1.93 6.35
N VAL A 34 1.63 2.56 5.51
CA VAL A 34 2.50 1.86 4.59
C VAL A 34 3.95 2.24 4.81
N GLU A 35 4.84 1.29 4.60
CA GLU A 35 6.29 1.49 4.63
C GLU A 35 6.85 1.37 3.23
N ALA A 36 7.65 2.33 2.81
CA ALA A 36 8.30 2.35 1.51
C ALA A 36 9.80 2.21 1.65
N HIS A 37 10.38 1.33 0.84
CA HIS A 37 11.82 1.07 0.79
C HIS A 37 12.29 1.20 -0.66
N LEU A 38 13.36 1.95 -0.87
CA LEU A 38 13.94 2.07 -2.21
C LEU A 38 14.91 0.92 -2.48
N ALA A 39 14.66 0.19 -3.55
CA ALA A 39 15.48 -0.91 -4.01
C ALA A 39 15.79 -0.69 -5.50
N GLY A 40 16.99 -0.21 -5.81
CA GLY A 40 17.31 0.21 -7.17
C GLY A 40 16.39 1.32 -7.66
N ASP A 41 15.64 1.05 -8.71
CA ASP A 41 14.66 1.99 -9.29
C ASP A 41 13.24 1.82 -8.75
N THR A 42 13.04 0.89 -7.82
CA THR A 42 11.70 0.51 -7.38
C THR A 42 11.48 0.85 -5.91
N TRP A 43 10.41 1.57 -5.63
CA TRP A 43 9.88 1.71 -4.30
C TRP A 43 9.06 0.48 -3.96
N VAL A 44 9.54 -0.34 -3.02
CA VAL A 44 8.79 -1.50 -2.52
C VAL A 44 8.02 -1.07 -1.28
N VAL A 45 6.70 -1.21 -1.34
CA VAL A 45 5.78 -0.63 -0.36
C VAL A 45 4.99 -1.73 0.31
N PHE A 46 5.04 -1.76 1.63
CA PHE A 46 4.34 -2.76 2.42
C PHE A 46 3.26 -2.12 3.28
N GLN A 47 2.06 -2.65 3.18
CA GLN A 47 0.99 -2.28 4.11
C GLN A 47 1.24 -2.93 5.46
N GLN A 48 1.13 -2.14 6.52
CA GLN A 48 1.24 -2.63 7.89
C GLN A 48 -0.14 -3.07 8.37
N GLU A 49 -0.24 -4.31 8.89
CA GLU A 49 -1.53 -4.89 9.31
C GLU A 49 -2.12 -4.14 10.50
N ASP A 50 -1.26 -3.77 11.44
CA ASP A 50 -1.66 -2.97 12.59
C ASP A 50 -1.06 -1.57 12.45
N PRO A 51 -1.85 -0.58 12.00
CA PRO A 51 -1.34 0.77 11.81
C PRO A 51 -0.97 1.47 13.12
N GLN A 52 -1.35 0.92 14.26
CA GLN A 52 -0.98 1.45 15.57
C GLN A 52 0.38 0.94 16.04
N ALA A 53 0.86 -0.17 15.49
CA ALA A 53 2.17 -0.69 15.83
C ALA A 53 3.28 0.21 15.27
N PRO A 54 4.44 0.31 15.94
CA PRO A 54 5.54 1.14 15.47
C PRO A 54 6.20 0.61 14.19
N GLU A 55 6.10 -0.70 13.95
CA GLU A 55 6.73 -1.35 12.80
C GLU A 55 5.96 -2.62 12.42
N LEU A 56 6.38 -3.25 11.33
CA LEU A 56 5.83 -4.53 10.89
C LEU A 56 6.00 -5.60 11.99
N GLY A 57 5.04 -6.50 12.05
CA GLY A 57 5.09 -7.65 12.97
C GLY A 57 6.27 -8.57 12.66
N ARG A 58 6.53 -9.51 13.57
CA ARG A 58 7.69 -10.41 13.47
C ARG A 58 7.74 -11.19 12.15
N TYR A 59 6.62 -11.78 11.77
CA TYR A 59 6.56 -12.63 10.58
C TYR A 59 6.45 -11.83 9.29
N THR A 60 5.64 -10.80 9.27
CA THR A 60 5.53 -9.89 8.13
C THR A 60 6.83 -9.12 7.91
N GLY A 61 7.48 -8.69 8.97
CA GLY A 61 8.79 -8.03 8.90
C GLY A 61 9.87 -8.93 8.32
N ALA A 62 9.90 -10.20 8.70
CA ALA A 62 10.85 -11.17 8.14
C ALA A 62 10.60 -11.43 6.66
N LEU A 63 9.32 -11.53 6.27
CA LEU A 63 8.96 -11.69 4.86
C LEU A 63 9.32 -10.44 4.04
N ALA A 64 9.05 -9.27 4.58
CA ALA A 64 9.43 -8.00 3.94
C ALA A 64 10.94 -7.93 3.70
N ALA A 65 11.74 -8.28 4.70
CA ALA A 65 13.20 -8.32 4.58
C ALA A 65 13.66 -9.29 3.49
N SER A 66 13.03 -10.45 3.39
CA SER A 66 13.33 -11.43 2.34
C SER A 66 13.01 -10.88 0.95
N LEU A 67 11.87 -10.22 0.80
CA LEU A 67 11.48 -9.61 -0.47
C LEU A 67 12.44 -8.48 -0.85
N LEU A 68 12.82 -7.63 0.09
CA LEU A 68 13.77 -6.55 -0.17
C LEU A 68 15.12 -7.07 -0.61
N THR A 69 15.56 -8.20 -0.05
CA THR A 69 16.80 -8.87 -0.48
C THR A 69 16.74 -9.29 -1.95
N VAL A 70 15.59 -9.79 -2.40
CA VAL A 70 15.39 -10.17 -3.80
C VAL A 70 15.55 -8.97 -4.74
N PHE A 71 15.13 -7.79 -4.29
CA PHE A 71 15.29 -6.55 -5.05
C PHE A 71 16.67 -5.91 -4.89
N GLY A 72 17.54 -6.47 -4.07
CA GLY A 72 18.87 -5.93 -3.83
C GLY A 72 18.88 -4.68 -2.97
N ALA A 73 17.87 -4.50 -2.13
CA ALA A 73 17.79 -3.33 -1.26
C ALA A 73 18.84 -3.38 -0.15
N ALA A 74 19.49 -2.26 0.04
CA ALA A 74 20.32 -2.06 1.24
C ALA A 74 19.40 -1.82 2.45
N PRO A 75 19.83 -2.20 3.66
CA PRO A 75 19.05 -1.92 4.85
C PRO A 75 19.06 -0.42 5.15
N GLU A 76 17.99 0.24 4.81
CA GLU A 76 17.77 1.65 5.11
C GLU A 76 16.49 1.83 5.93
N ARG A 77 16.35 2.98 6.55
CA ARG A 77 15.13 3.31 7.28
C ARG A 77 13.97 3.43 6.30
N PRO A 78 12.84 2.77 6.56
CA PRO A 78 11.67 2.90 5.70
C PRO A 78 11.12 4.32 5.74
N ARG A 79 10.53 4.75 4.63
CA ARG A 79 9.72 5.95 4.57
C ARG A 79 8.29 5.55 4.85
N ARG A 80 7.66 6.17 5.83
CA ARG A 80 6.32 5.80 6.25
C ARG A 80 5.30 6.83 5.82
N PHE A 81 4.20 6.35 5.31
CA PHE A 81 3.04 7.16 4.99
C PHE A 81 1.87 6.70 5.85
N TYR A 82 1.23 7.64 6.48
CA TYR A 82 0.06 7.41 7.33
C TYR A 82 -1.19 7.95 6.66
N CYS A 83 -2.25 7.21 6.71
CA CYS A 83 -3.54 7.67 6.22
C CYS A 83 -4.59 7.53 7.34
N PRO A 84 -5.22 8.60 7.78
CA PRO A 84 -5.03 9.99 7.35
C PRO A 84 -3.74 10.64 7.90
N LEU A 85 -3.29 11.68 7.26
CA LEU A 85 -2.12 12.46 7.70
C LEU A 85 -2.39 13.25 8.97
N THR A 86 -3.65 13.53 9.25
CA THR A 86 -4.12 14.23 10.44
C THR A 86 -5.16 13.37 11.16
N LYS A 87 -5.66 13.86 12.28
CA LYS A 87 -6.72 13.15 13.03
C LYS A 87 -8.07 13.13 12.31
N GLN A 88 -8.21 13.89 11.23
CA GLN A 88 -9.47 13.93 10.48
C GLN A 88 -9.50 12.84 9.40
N PRO A 89 -10.66 12.16 9.23
CA PRO A 89 -10.79 11.16 8.18
C PRO A 89 -10.56 11.76 6.79
N MET A 90 -10.03 10.94 5.90
CA MET A 90 -9.79 11.32 4.50
C MET A 90 -10.68 10.50 3.59
N SER A 91 -11.13 11.11 2.49
CA SER A 91 -11.78 10.36 1.41
C SER A 91 -10.74 9.55 0.61
N ALA A 92 -11.23 8.61 -0.18
CA ALA A 92 -10.35 7.82 -1.06
C ALA A 92 -9.55 8.72 -2.02
N GLY A 93 -10.21 9.72 -2.62
CA GLY A 93 -9.55 10.65 -3.53
C GLY A 93 -8.48 11.49 -2.86
N GLU A 94 -8.74 11.99 -1.66
CA GLU A 94 -7.76 12.73 -0.87
C GLU A 94 -6.56 11.87 -0.51
N ALA A 95 -6.78 10.61 -0.13
CA ALA A 95 -5.70 9.68 0.17
C ALA A 95 -4.86 9.37 -1.06
N THR A 96 -5.49 9.20 -2.23
CA THR A 96 -4.79 9.00 -3.50
C THR A 96 -3.91 10.20 -3.83
N GLN A 97 -4.42 11.41 -3.69
CA GLN A 97 -3.65 12.63 -3.92
C GLN A 97 -2.46 12.75 -2.96
N ALA A 98 -2.69 12.47 -1.68
CA ALA A 98 -1.64 12.54 -0.67
C ALA A 98 -0.54 11.49 -0.92
N LEU A 99 -0.93 10.27 -1.27
CA LEU A 99 0.01 9.19 -1.58
C LEU A 99 0.80 9.50 -2.86
N THR A 100 0.14 10.02 -3.87
CA THR A 100 0.78 10.46 -5.12
C THR A 100 1.84 11.52 -4.85
N ALA A 101 1.50 12.54 -4.06
CA ALA A 101 2.41 13.61 -3.68
C ALA A 101 3.59 13.07 -2.86
N PHE A 102 3.34 12.14 -1.95
CA PHE A 102 4.36 11.49 -1.15
C PHE A 102 5.41 10.80 -2.02
N PHE A 103 4.98 9.95 -2.97
CA PHE A 103 5.91 9.26 -3.85
C PHE A 103 6.58 10.19 -4.87
N ALA A 104 5.90 11.21 -5.35
CA ALA A 104 6.53 12.22 -6.19
C ALA A 104 7.65 12.95 -5.44
N GLY A 105 7.45 13.27 -4.18
CA GLY A 105 8.47 13.88 -3.31
C GLY A 105 9.64 12.94 -3.06
N LEU A 106 9.39 11.69 -2.73
CA LEU A 106 10.43 10.69 -2.54
C LEU A 106 11.26 10.47 -3.81
N SER A 107 10.61 10.38 -4.95
CA SER A 107 11.29 10.20 -6.23
C SER A 107 12.21 11.37 -6.56
N ARG A 108 11.77 12.60 -6.30
CA ARG A 108 12.62 13.78 -6.49
C ARG A 108 13.82 13.81 -5.57
N GLN A 109 13.67 13.36 -4.33
CA GLN A 109 14.73 13.41 -3.33
C GLN A 109 15.70 12.24 -3.41
N HIS A 110 15.20 11.04 -3.71
CA HIS A 110 15.94 9.80 -3.58
C HIS A 110 16.02 8.98 -4.86
N GLY A 111 15.30 9.35 -5.90
CA GLY A 111 15.15 8.54 -7.11
C GLY A 111 14.02 7.53 -6.98
N GLY A 112 14.02 6.56 -7.87
CA GLY A 112 12.92 5.59 -7.99
C GLY A 112 11.94 6.01 -9.07
N ARG A 113 11.65 5.09 -9.99
CA ARG A 113 10.81 5.37 -11.16
C ARG A 113 9.50 4.63 -11.15
N ARG A 114 9.37 3.67 -10.25
CA ARG A 114 8.19 2.80 -10.18
C ARG A 114 7.98 2.33 -8.75
N ALA A 115 6.78 1.83 -8.47
CA ALA A 115 6.42 1.36 -7.15
C ALA A 115 5.74 0.00 -7.20
N LEU A 116 6.13 -0.89 -6.31
CA LEU A 116 5.49 -2.17 -6.08
C LEU A 116 4.80 -2.12 -4.72
N PHE A 117 3.49 -2.31 -4.71
CA PHE A 117 2.67 -2.26 -3.50
C PHE A 117 2.27 -3.67 -3.08
N CYS A 118 2.72 -4.09 -1.90
CA CYS A 118 2.23 -5.30 -1.24
C CYS A 118 1.10 -4.88 -0.31
N VAL A 119 -0.11 -4.88 -0.82
CA VAL A 119 -1.28 -4.31 -0.14
C VAL A 119 -2.51 -5.19 -0.33
N ASP A 120 -3.50 -5.03 0.54
CA ASP A 120 -4.76 -5.73 0.39
C ASP A 120 -5.60 -5.17 -0.76
N HIS A 121 -6.66 -5.89 -1.10
CA HIS A 121 -7.54 -5.51 -2.18
C HIS A 121 -8.22 -4.15 -1.94
N SER A 122 -8.63 -3.89 -0.72
CA SER A 122 -9.31 -2.64 -0.37
C SER A 122 -8.45 -1.42 -0.62
N LEU A 123 -7.20 -1.47 -0.19
CA LEU A 123 -6.26 -0.36 -0.39
C LEU A 123 -5.92 -0.18 -1.87
N ALA A 124 -5.69 -1.27 -2.59
CA ALA A 124 -5.41 -1.21 -4.02
C ALA A 124 -6.57 -0.58 -4.79
N THR A 125 -7.79 -1.01 -4.55
CA THR A 125 -8.97 -0.52 -5.25
C THR A 125 -9.29 0.93 -4.89
N ALA A 126 -9.28 1.25 -3.59
CA ALA A 126 -9.70 2.56 -3.12
C ALA A 126 -8.67 3.65 -3.38
N VAL A 127 -7.39 3.35 -3.22
CA VAL A 127 -6.32 4.36 -3.24
C VAL A 127 -5.54 4.33 -4.54
N LEU A 128 -5.18 3.17 -5.04
CA LEU A 128 -4.42 3.06 -6.28
C LEU A 128 -5.31 3.12 -7.53
N GLY A 129 -6.62 3.01 -7.34
CA GLY A 129 -7.59 3.18 -8.42
C GLY A 129 -7.62 2.04 -9.43
N GLY A 130 -7.10 0.87 -9.07
CA GLY A 130 -7.03 -0.27 -9.96
C GLY A 130 -7.05 -1.59 -9.22
N GLU A 131 -7.09 -2.67 -9.99
CA GLU A 131 -7.04 -4.00 -9.42
C GLU A 131 -5.59 -4.45 -9.20
N ARG A 132 -5.40 -5.34 -8.23
CA ARG A 132 -4.12 -5.98 -8.02
C ARG A 132 -3.74 -6.83 -9.24
N PHE A 133 -2.46 -7.04 -9.43
CA PHE A 133 -1.86 -7.80 -10.52
C PHE A 133 -2.01 -7.15 -11.90
N GLN A 134 -2.48 -5.93 -11.95
CA GLN A 134 -2.60 -5.11 -13.15
C GLN A 134 -1.72 -3.87 -13.03
N ALA A 135 -1.13 -3.46 -14.15
CA ALA A 135 -0.35 -2.23 -14.17
C ALA A 135 -1.26 -1.01 -13.94
N VAL A 136 -0.88 -0.15 -13.02
CA VAL A 136 -1.57 1.10 -12.73
C VAL A 136 -0.58 2.25 -12.70
N LYS A 137 -1.07 3.47 -12.63
CA LYS A 137 -0.23 4.66 -12.41
C LYS A 137 -0.66 5.39 -11.15
N LEU A 138 0.32 5.75 -10.35
CA LEU A 138 0.14 6.63 -9.22
C LEU A 138 0.69 8.01 -9.63
N GLY A 139 -0.18 8.88 -10.16
CA GLY A 139 0.27 10.06 -10.88
C GLY A 139 1.02 9.66 -12.14
N GLU A 140 2.26 10.07 -12.26
CA GLU A 140 3.15 9.70 -13.38
C GLU A 140 3.96 8.42 -13.12
N MET A 141 3.92 7.90 -11.90
CA MET A 141 4.73 6.75 -11.51
C MET A 141 4.03 5.45 -11.86
N PRO A 142 4.66 4.59 -12.69
CA PRO A 142 4.14 3.24 -12.91
C PRO A 142 4.11 2.45 -11.61
N ALA A 143 3.03 1.72 -11.38
CA ALA A 143 2.85 0.96 -10.15
C ALA A 143 2.21 -0.39 -10.44
N LEU A 144 2.46 -1.33 -9.53
CA LEU A 144 1.85 -2.64 -9.52
C LEU A 144 1.48 -2.97 -8.07
N ALA A 145 0.26 -3.41 -7.85
CA ALA A 145 -0.16 -3.92 -6.55
C ALA A 145 -0.27 -5.44 -6.60
N VAL A 146 0.27 -6.08 -5.60
CA VAL A 146 0.23 -7.54 -5.40
C VAL A 146 -0.32 -7.85 -4.01
N ASP A 147 -0.37 -9.11 -3.63
CA ASP A 147 -0.88 -9.51 -2.33
C ASP A 147 -0.12 -8.83 -1.18
N SER A 148 -0.82 -8.56 -0.10
CA SER A 148 -0.22 -8.06 1.13
C SER A 148 0.68 -9.11 1.76
N LEU A 149 1.57 -8.66 2.65
CA LEU A 149 2.44 -9.58 3.41
C LEU A 149 1.61 -10.58 4.22
N GLN A 150 0.52 -10.14 4.82
CA GLN A 150 -0.35 -11.01 5.60
C GLN A 150 -0.99 -12.10 4.74
N GLU A 151 -1.46 -11.76 3.54
CA GLU A 151 -2.00 -12.75 2.61
C GLU A 151 -0.94 -13.77 2.17
N MET A 152 0.30 -13.31 2.00
CA MET A 152 1.42 -14.21 1.68
C MET A 152 1.76 -15.16 2.81
N LEU A 153 1.52 -14.76 4.06
CA LEU A 153 1.68 -15.65 5.22
C LEU A 153 0.51 -16.61 5.37
N ASP A 154 -0.71 -16.13 5.12
CA ASP A 154 -1.93 -16.93 5.29
C ASP A 154 -2.11 -17.99 4.19
N ARG A 155 -1.74 -17.66 2.97
CA ARG A 155 -1.87 -18.52 1.80
C ARG A 155 -0.61 -18.48 0.95
N PRO A 156 0.52 -18.97 1.47
CA PRO A 156 1.82 -18.77 0.83
C PRO A 156 1.90 -19.36 -0.58
N ALA A 157 1.36 -20.56 -0.80
CA ALA A 157 1.42 -21.19 -2.12
C ALA A 157 0.69 -20.39 -3.20
N LEU A 158 -0.48 -19.83 -2.87
CA LEU A 158 -1.28 -19.04 -3.82
C LEU A 158 -0.75 -17.61 -3.95
N ALA A 159 -0.65 -16.91 -2.82
CA ALA A 159 -0.36 -15.48 -2.81
C ALA A 159 1.06 -15.17 -3.29
N LYS A 160 2.05 -15.91 -2.84
CA LYS A 160 3.44 -15.71 -3.29
C LYS A 160 3.61 -16.03 -4.78
N LYS A 161 2.97 -17.10 -5.24
CA LYS A 161 3.07 -17.52 -6.64
C LYS A 161 2.45 -16.48 -7.58
N ARG A 162 1.21 -16.07 -7.32
CA ARG A 162 0.53 -15.10 -8.19
C ARG A 162 1.17 -13.72 -8.14
N SER A 163 1.65 -13.30 -6.96
CA SER A 163 2.36 -12.04 -6.82
C SER A 163 3.66 -12.05 -7.61
N TRP A 164 4.43 -13.13 -7.51
CA TRP A 164 5.66 -13.28 -8.27
C TRP A 164 5.41 -13.28 -9.78
N GLN A 165 4.39 -14.02 -10.23
CA GLN A 165 4.01 -14.06 -11.63
C GLN A 165 3.66 -12.66 -12.17
N ALA A 166 2.92 -11.88 -11.39
CA ALA A 166 2.58 -10.51 -11.76
C ALA A 166 3.83 -9.62 -11.82
N MET A 167 4.72 -9.73 -10.83
CA MET A 167 5.98 -8.99 -10.84
C MET A 167 6.82 -9.28 -12.07
N VAL A 168 6.94 -10.54 -12.45
CA VAL A 168 7.67 -10.95 -13.65
C VAL A 168 6.99 -10.43 -14.92
N ALA A 169 5.66 -10.59 -15.00
CA ALA A 169 4.90 -10.19 -16.19
C ALA A 169 4.97 -8.68 -16.45
N HIS A 170 5.06 -7.88 -15.40
CA HIS A 170 5.12 -6.41 -15.50
C HIS A 170 6.54 -5.84 -15.36
N GLY A 171 7.56 -6.70 -15.38
CA GLY A 171 8.95 -6.27 -15.37
C GLY A 171 9.48 -5.77 -14.01
N PHE A 172 8.81 -6.08 -12.91
CA PHE A 172 9.24 -5.70 -11.56
C PHE A 172 10.25 -6.66 -10.95
N ALA A 173 10.30 -7.91 -11.41
CA ALA A 173 11.20 -8.92 -10.90
C ALA A 173 11.53 -9.96 -11.99
N GLY A 174 12.54 -10.77 -11.75
CA GLY A 174 12.86 -11.93 -12.59
C GLY A 174 13.63 -11.62 -13.86
N SER A 175 13.69 -10.38 -14.29
CA SER A 175 14.54 -10.02 -15.40
C SER A 175 15.82 -9.37 -14.87
N ARG A 176 16.85 -10.14 -14.83
CA ARG A 176 18.17 -9.53 -14.81
C ARG A 176 18.50 -9.17 -16.25
N GLY A 177 18.15 -7.95 -16.56
CA GLY A 177 18.64 -7.39 -17.80
C GLY A 177 20.11 -7.21 -17.72
#